data_c3527a791ef2ea6fba2bb537a2db9e53
#
_entry.id   c3527a791ef2ea6fba2bb537a2db9e53
#
_cell.length_a   1.000
_cell.length_b   1.000
_cell.length_c   1.000
_cell.angle_alpha   90.00
_cell.angle_beta   90.00
_cell.angle_gamma   90.00
#
_symmetry.space_group_name_H-M   'P 1'
#
loop_
_entity.id
_entity.type
_entity.pdbx_description
1 polymer ?
#
loop_
_entity_poly.entity_id
_entity_poly.type
_entity_poly.pdbx_seq_one_letter_code
_entity_poly.pdbx_strand_id
1 'polypeptide(L)'
;MRRFLPLIFWALVTFVGCTTDDPLRGPEDLKAPSGVKLVEAAETSLTFSWDELEGVSYYVARLETSSGTLASGGQTTTKGNTVTYKGLAPYTAYVFTVKARFGDEETPFSTPLSAVTDENYVEPEPDEPGENPEPGPGEDVKPTEAYSEFMIPAIEDAHKATLAFPGAEGGGMYTAGGRGGKVIHVTTLDDSGAGSLRAALAESGSRTIVFDVAGIIELKSDLKIMNGDVTIAGHTAPGDGICIKNYSVQICADNVIVRFVRFRMGDEAKQENDAFWGRYNRNIIIDHCSMSWSTDECSSFYANEFFTMQWCVLTESLRYSVHGKGEHGYGGIWGGKEASFHHNLLSCHDSRNPRIDHPQIYGDYVATHRGNVDYRCNAVYNWGDNLTYGGEDGRFNIVNNYYKPGPASSDRKYFVDAYGSYVKDGVTYADNYPQLYMSGNVNSKYPELGAAQDVSTIYWHNGSSYGNYNTLLSSPLALSGPQQKAVYTTTHSAEGAFSLICQYAGASLKRDTVDDRACGDAINGTATFEDGGNGSKNGLIDSQSAVGGWPSYTATVDDIAKVKDTDGDGMPDWFENRFGLDPSKASDGNAKTLDPHARYTNLEMYMHYLVRDIIDSQNVGGEYAELK
;
A
#
# COMPACT_ATOMS: atom_id res chain seq x y z
N MET A 1 74.61 -8.37 7.07
CA MET A 1 75.00 -9.71 7.60
C MET A 1 73.90 -10.68 7.34
N ARG A 2 74.09 -11.58 6.38
CA ARG A 2 73.96 -13.04 6.43
C ARG A 2 72.59 -13.54 6.80
N ARG A 3 71.79 -14.04 5.78
CA ARG A 3 71.71 -15.45 5.29
C ARG A 3 70.84 -16.31 6.20
N PHE A 4 69.83 -17.10 5.74
CA PHE A 4 69.80 -18.19 4.76
C PHE A 4 68.30 -18.53 4.36
N LEU A 5 68.08 -18.82 3.10
CA LEU A 5 67.08 -19.74 2.56
C LEU A 5 67.56 -21.20 2.76
N PRO A 6 66.70 -22.21 2.77
CA PRO A 6 66.69 -23.10 1.61
C PRO A 6 65.35 -23.53 1.07
N LEU A 7 65.29 -23.60 -0.20
CA LEU A 7 64.72 -24.47 -1.20
C LEU A 7 64.60 -25.98 -0.84
N ILE A 8 63.70 -26.62 -1.66
CA ILE A 8 63.70 -28.03 -2.13
C ILE A 8 62.38 -28.74 -1.72
N PHE A 9 61.56 -29.46 -2.54
CA PHE A 9 61.73 -30.16 -3.81
C PHE A 9 60.37 -30.45 -4.43
N TRP A 10 60.31 -30.56 -5.73
CA TRP A 10 59.23 -31.05 -6.57
C TRP A 10 59.02 -32.55 -6.39
N ALA A 11 57.75 -33.00 -6.45
CA ALA A 11 57.42 -34.32 -6.95
C ALA A 11 56.17 -34.22 -7.85
N LEU A 12 56.42 -34.40 -9.13
CA LEU A 12 55.46 -34.55 -10.21
C LEU A 12 54.90 -35.96 -10.14
N VAL A 13 53.57 -36.11 -10.00
CA VAL A 13 52.89 -37.38 -10.33
C VAL A 13 51.76 -37.04 -11.31
N THR A 14 52.02 -37.41 -12.54
CA THR A 14 51.03 -37.45 -13.61
C THR A 14 50.09 -38.59 -13.40
N PHE A 15 48.78 -38.32 -13.33
CA PHE A 15 47.75 -39.28 -13.69
C PHE A 15 46.89 -38.71 -14.81
N VAL A 16 46.89 -39.46 -15.91
CA VAL A 16 46.04 -39.25 -17.06
C VAL A 16 44.69 -39.95 -16.77
N GLY A 17 43.61 -39.27 -17.03
CA GLY A 17 42.34 -40.00 -17.18
C GLY A 17 41.10 -39.14 -17.11
N CYS A 18 40.56 -38.86 -18.29
CA CYS A 18 39.19 -38.51 -18.64
C CYS A 18 38.58 -37.18 -18.15
N THR A 19 38.53 -36.30 -19.10
CA THR A 19 37.76 -35.07 -19.18
C THR A 19 36.26 -35.37 -19.28
N THR A 20 35.46 -34.76 -18.41
CA THR A 20 34.21 -34.10 -18.74
C THR A 20 34.14 -32.84 -17.83
N ASP A 21 34.71 -31.76 -18.34
CA ASP A 21 34.52 -30.42 -17.76
C ASP A 21 33.10 -29.98 -18.05
N ASP A 22 32.23 -30.02 -17.04
CA ASP A 22 31.07 -29.16 -16.99
C ASP A 22 31.47 -27.95 -16.11
N PRO A 23 31.31 -26.70 -16.57
CA PRO A 23 31.76 -25.54 -15.79
C PRO A 23 30.93 -25.44 -14.54
N LEU A 24 31.61 -25.46 -13.40
CA LEU A 24 31.06 -25.21 -12.06
C LEU A 24 30.23 -23.93 -12.07
N ARG A 25 28.91 -24.07 -11.96
CA ARG A 25 28.00 -22.97 -11.64
C ARG A 25 28.36 -22.45 -10.26
N GLY A 26 28.61 -21.15 -10.17
CA GLY A 26 28.79 -20.49 -8.89
C GLY A 26 27.47 -20.44 -8.10
N PRO A 27 27.53 -20.27 -6.76
CA PRO A 27 26.32 -20.23 -5.90
C PRO A 27 25.31 -19.13 -6.27
N GLU A 28 25.70 -18.15 -7.07
CA GLU A 28 24.85 -17.00 -7.48
C GLU A 28 23.88 -17.31 -8.65
N ASP A 29 23.97 -18.50 -9.24
CA ASP A 29 23.16 -18.88 -10.41
C ASP A 29 21.97 -19.80 -10.10
N LEU A 30 21.77 -20.22 -8.85
CA LEU A 30 20.68 -21.13 -8.47
C LEU A 30 19.37 -20.35 -8.28
N LYS A 31 18.46 -20.47 -9.25
CA LYS A 31 17.12 -19.85 -9.16
C LYS A 31 16.16 -20.70 -8.35
N ALA A 32 15.28 -20.03 -7.58
CA ALA A 32 14.18 -20.68 -6.89
C ALA A 32 13.26 -21.44 -7.88
N PRO A 33 12.59 -22.53 -7.44
CA PRO A 33 11.57 -23.17 -8.26
C PRO A 33 10.49 -22.18 -8.70
N SER A 34 10.12 -22.20 -9.98
CA SER A 34 9.06 -21.40 -10.60
C SER A 34 7.80 -22.23 -10.87
N GLY A 35 6.73 -21.60 -11.38
CA GLY A 35 5.49 -22.30 -11.71
C GLY A 35 4.81 -22.93 -10.50
N VAL A 36 5.01 -22.38 -9.31
CA VAL A 36 4.36 -22.87 -8.08
C VAL A 36 2.86 -22.60 -8.16
N LYS A 37 2.06 -23.66 -8.06
CA LYS A 37 0.60 -23.55 -8.12
C LYS A 37 -0.09 -24.50 -7.15
N LEU A 38 -1.29 -24.14 -6.74
CA LEU A 38 -2.22 -25.00 -6.04
C LEU A 38 -2.86 -25.94 -7.09
N VAL A 39 -2.82 -27.24 -6.84
CA VAL A 39 -3.39 -28.27 -7.73
C VAL A 39 -4.75 -28.74 -7.21
N GLU A 40 -4.88 -28.86 -5.90
CA GLU A 40 -6.10 -29.36 -5.27
C GLU A 40 -6.23 -28.76 -3.86
N ALA A 41 -7.41 -28.31 -3.53
CA ALA A 41 -7.80 -27.95 -2.17
C ALA A 41 -9.02 -28.78 -1.76
N ALA A 42 -8.93 -29.40 -0.59
CA ALA A 42 -10.04 -30.12 0.04
C ALA A 42 -10.22 -29.59 1.47
N GLU A 43 -11.27 -30.02 2.15
CA GLU A 43 -11.60 -29.57 3.52
C GLU A 43 -10.40 -29.62 4.49
N THR A 44 -9.55 -30.65 4.37
CA THR A 44 -8.42 -30.88 5.29
C THR A 44 -7.10 -31.19 4.57
N SER A 45 -6.99 -30.89 3.28
CA SER A 45 -5.75 -31.10 2.53
C SER A 45 -5.53 -30.07 1.43
N LEU A 46 -4.25 -29.84 1.11
CA LEU A 46 -3.79 -28.98 0.01
C LEU A 46 -2.71 -29.71 -0.78
N THR A 47 -2.80 -29.69 -2.10
CA THR A 47 -1.80 -30.25 -3.02
C THR A 47 -1.19 -29.14 -3.87
N PHE A 48 0.13 -29.06 -3.90
CA PHE A 48 0.89 -28.07 -4.68
C PHE A 48 1.78 -28.76 -5.70
N SER A 49 2.04 -28.06 -6.80
CA SER A 49 3.06 -28.43 -7.80
C SER A 49 3.90 -27.23 -8.22
N TRP A 50 5.03 -27.50 -8.87
CA TRP A 50 5.95 -26.50 -9.40
C TRP A 50 6.69 -27.06 -10.62
N ASP A 51 7.42 -26.19 -11.34
CA ASP A 51 8.21 -26.59 -12.49
C ASP A 51 9.39 -27.46 -12.05
N GLU A 52 9.62 -28.53 -12.77
CA GLU A 52 10.74 -29.45 -12.49
C GLU A 52 12.08 -28.78 -12.89
N LEU A 53 13.06 -28.83 -11.99
CA LEU A 53 14.41 -28.35 -12.25
C LEU A 53 15.34 -29.55 -12.54
N GLU A 54 16.13 -29.46 -13.58
CA GLU A 54 17.07 -30.52 -13.97
C GLU A 54 18.23 -30.63 -12.97
N GLY A 55 18.60 -31.83 -12.58
CA GLY A 55 19.73 -32.09 -11.68
C GLY A 55 19.44 -31.95 -10.18
N VAL A 56 18.19 -31.74 -9.79
CA VAL A 56 17.76 -31.61 -8.39
C VAL A 56 17.93 -32.92 -7.63
N SER A 57 18.56 -32.89 -6.47
CA SER A 57 18.64 -34.02 -5.56
C SER A 57 17.30 -34.29 -4.86
N TYR A 58 16.68 -33.23 -4.36
CA TYR A 58 15.33 -33.22 -3.80
C TYR A 58 14.85 -31.76 -3.58
N TYR A 59 13.53 -31.60 -3.41
CA TYR A 59 12.91 -30.36 -3.00
C TYR A 59 12.59 -30.37 -1.52
N VAL A 60 12.66 -29.20 -0.89
CA VAL A 60 12.16 -28.94 0.47
C VAL A 60 10.93 -28.06 0.34
N ALA A 61 9.78 -28.66 0.57
CA ALA A 61 8.48 -27.99 0.53
C ALA A 61 8.03 -27.62 1.95
N ARG A 62 7.48 -26.43 2.12
CA ARG A 62 7.11 -25.86 3.41
C ARG A 62 5.71 -25.26 3.34
N LEU A 63 4.88 -25.64 4.30
CA LEU A 63 3.54 -25.09 4.49
C LEU A 63 3.45 -24.48 5.89
N GLU A 64 3.08 -23.21 5.95
CA GLU A 64 2.93 -22.45 7.19
C GLU A 64 1.50 -21.94 7.29
N THR A 65 1.03 -21.68 8.51
CA THR A 65 -0.17 -20.89 8.74
C THR A 65 0.12 -19.43 8.35
N SER A 66 -0.90 -18.63 8.18
CA SER A 66 -0.76 -17.17 7.95
C SER A 66 0.04 -16.44 9.03
N SER A 67 0.17 -17.03 10.23
CA SER A 67 1.02 -16.49 11.31
C SER A 67 2.49 -16.92 11.22
N GLY A 68 2.90 -17.62 10.15
CA GLY A 68 4.29 -18.09 9.97
C GLY A 68 4.66 -19.33 10.80
N THR A 69 3.68 -19.99 11.42
CA THR A 69 3.90 -21.23 12.16
C THR A 69 3.78 -22.42 11.20
N LEU A 70 4.73 -23.35 11.23
CA LEU A 70 4.63 -24.57 10.43
C LEU A 70 3.31 -25.31 10.70
N ALA A 71 2.57 -25.62 9.65
CA ALA A 71 1.40 -26.49 9.73
C ALA A 71 1.80 -27.90 10.23
N SER A 72 0.83 -28.69 10.66
CA SER A 72 1.10 -30.09 11.03
C SER A 72 1.70 -30.84 9.84
N GLY A 73 2.92 -31.36 9.97
CA GLY A 73 3.69 -31.93 8.85
C GLY A 73 4.15 -30.89 7.83
N GLY A 74 4.17 -29.61 8.19
CA GLY A 74 4.34 -28.46 7.28
C GLY A 74 5.71 -28.32 6.63
N GLN A 75 6.71 -29.13 6.95
CA GLN A 75 7.93 -29.20 6.17
C GLN A 75 8.19 -30.65 5.75
N THR A 76 8.39 -30.87 4.46
CA THR A 76 8.64 -32.19 3.88
C THR A 76 9.67 -32.10 2.77
N THR A 77 10.26 -33.26 2.41
CA THR A 77 11.14 -33.38 1.26
C THR A 77 10.54 -34.32 0.23
N THR A 78 10.68 -33.98 -1.04
CA THR A 78 10.22 -34.82 -2.14
C THR A 78 11.23 -34.80 -3.29
N LYS A 79 11.28 -35.89 -4.06
CA LYS A 79 12.05 -35.96 -5.32
C LYS A 79 11.23 -35.51 -6.53
N GLY A 80 9.92 -35.55 -6.41
CA GLY A 80 9.00 -35.08 -7.45
C GLY A 80 8.68 -33.60 -7.25
N ASN A 81 8.00 -33.02 -8.20
CA ASN A 81 7.58 -31.64 -8.24
C ASN A 81 6.14 -31.41 -7.74
N THR A 82 5.65 -32.30 -6.88
CA THR A 82 4.31 -32.23 -6.29
C THR A 82 4.36 -32.66 -4.83
N VAL A 83 3.53 -32.04 -3.99
CA VAL A 83 3.40 -32.39 -2.58
C VAL A 83 1.96 -32.20 -2.11
N THR A 84 1.47 -33.11 -1.26
CA THR A 84 0.15 -33.01 -0.62
C THR A 84 0.32 -32.95 0.89
N TYR A 85 -0.25 -31.93 1.50
CA TYR A 85 -0.40 -31.81 2.95
C TYR A 85 -1.79 -32.27 3.37
N LYS A 86 -1.89 -33.03 4.45
CA LYS A 86 -3.14 -33.59 4.97
C LYS A 86 -3.30 -33.31 6.45
N GLY A 87 -4.55 -33.41 6.95
CA GLY A 87 -4.85 -33.15 8.36
C GLY A 87 -4.75 -31.68 8.73
N LEU A 88 -4.97 -30.81 7.75
CA LEU A 88 -5.04 -29.36 7.93
C LEU A 88 -6.38 -28.97 8.56
N ALA A 89 -6.43 -27.79 9.18
CA ALA A 89 -7.69 -27.24 9.67
C ALA A 89 -8.59 -26.84 8.48
N PRO A 90 -9.90 -27.12 8.52
CA PRO A 90 -10.84 -26.69 7.49
C PRO A 90 -10.90 -25.15 7.39
N TYR A 91 -11.21 -24.64 6.19
CA TYR A 91 -11.39 -23.22 5.91
C TYR A 91 -10.26 -22.31 6.44
N THR A 92 -9.04 -22.83 6.41
CA THR A 92 -7.87 -22.18 6.98
C THR A 92 -6.87 -21.81 5.90
N ALA A 93 -6.38 -20.55 5.94
CA ALA A 93 -5.36 -20.05 5.03
C ALA A 93 -3.96 -20.54 5.42
N TYR A 94 -3.22 -20.99 4.41
CA TYR A 94 -1.83 -21.44 4.52
C TYR A 94 -0.96 -20.76 3.48
N VAL A 95 0.33 -20.68 3.75
CA VAL A 95 1.35 -20.13 2.85
C VAL A 95 2.32 -21.26 2.48
N PHE A 96 2.45 -21.52 1.19
CA PHE A 96 3.33 -22.54 0.65
C PHE A 96 4.58 -21.94 0.03
N THR A 97 5.74 -22.54 0.30
CA THR A 97 7.02 -22.24 -0.36
C THR A 97 7.80 -23.53 -0.64
N VAL A 98 8.63 -23.50 -1.67
CA VAL A 98 9.48 -24.65 -2.03
C VAL A 98 10.86 -24.17 -2.47
N LYS A 99 11.92 -24.93 -2.10
CA LYS A 99 13.28 -24.75 -2.61
C LYS A 99 13.83 -26.05 -3.13
N ALA A 100 14.80 -25.98 -4.04
CA ALA A 100 15.50 -27.13 -4.58
C ALA A 100 16.87 -27.30 -3.93
N ARG A 101 17.34 -28.53 -3.83
CA ARG A 101 18.67 -28.88 -3.35
C ARG A 101 19.45 -29.68 -4.40
N PHE A 102 20.70 -29.25 -4.63
CA PHE A 102 21.67 -29.82 -5.58
C PHE A 102 22.91 -30.25 -4.79
N GLY A 103 22.96 -31.52 -4.35
CA GLY A 103 24.03 -31.98 -3.47
C GLY A 103 24.08 -31.18 -2.15
N ASP A 104 25.14 -30.42 -1.93
CA ASP A 104 25.30 -29.57 -0.73
C ASP A 104 24.79 -28.12 -0.92
N GLU A 105 24.43 -27.75 -2.14
CA GLU A 105 23.91 -26.41 -2.46
C GLU A 105 22.37 -26.39 -2.51
N GLU A 106 21.75 -25.22 -2.21
CA GLU A 106 20.31 -25.05 -2.25
C GLU A 106 19.91 -23.70 -2.85
N THR A 107 18.74 -23.66 -3.49
CA THR A 107 18.15 -22.42 -4.00
C THR A 107 17.52 -21.60 -2.89
N PRO A 108 17.24 -20.32 -3.09
CA PRO A 108 16.25 -19.61 -2.29
C PRO A 108 14.89 -20.35 -2.33
N PHE A 109 14.01 -20.05 -1.38
CA PHE A 109 12.61 -20.48 -1.48
C PHE A 109 11.91 -19.77 -2.64
N SER A 110 10.92 -20.42 -3.23
CA SER A 110 10.03 -19.83 -4.22
C SER A 110 9.29 -18.60 -3.65
N THR A 111 8.70 -17.80 -4.53
CA THR A 111 7.68 -16.84 -4.12
C THR A 111 6.60 -17.56 -3.32
N PRO A 112 6.16 -17.01 -2.17
CA PRO A 112 5.11 -17.62 -1.37
C PRO A 112 3.78 -17.69 -2.15
N LEU A 113 3.07 -18.81 -2.02
CA LEU A 113 1.74 -19.01 -2.58
C LEU A 113 0.75 -19.23 -1.44
N SER A 114 -0.26 -18.37 -1.33
CA SER A 114 -1.35 -18.55 -0.36
C SER A 114 -2.39 -19.54 -0.90
N ALA A 115 -2.91 -20.40 -0.03
CA ALA A 115 -3.96 -21.37 -0.35
C ALA A 115 -4.87 -21.57 0.86
N VAL A 116 -6.14 -21.83 0.62
CA VAL A 116 -7.16 -22.10 1.65
C VAL A 116 -7.67 -23.51 1.49
N THR A 117 -7.87 -24.24 2.61
CA THR A 117 -8.52 -25.54 2.59
C THR A 117 -10.02 -25.37 2.30
N ASP A 118 -10.51 -25.98 1.21
CA ASP A 118 -11.90 -25.89 0.76
C ASP A 118 -12.32 -27.18 0.02
N GLU A 119 -13.60 -27.54 0.09
CA GLU A 119 -14.16 -28.71 -0.61
C GLU A 119 -14.47 -28.48 -2.11
N ASN A 120 -14.49 -27.22 -2.58
CA ASN A 120 -15.02 -26.86 -3.90
C ASN A 120 -13.99 -26.29 -4.90
N TYR A 121 -12.70 -26.49 -4.67
CA TYR A 121 -11.70 -26.01 -5.64
C TYR A 121 -11.78 -26.80 -6.95
N VAL A 122 -12.06 -26.10 -8.05
CA VAL A 122 -11.93 -26.60 -9.43
C VAL A 122 -10.71 -25.94 -10.06
N GLU A 123 -9.73 -26.74 -10.49
CA GLU A 123 -8.54 -26.23 -11.19
C GLU A 123 -8.97 -25.46 -12.45
N PRO A 124 -8.55 -24.21 -12.66
CA PRO A 124 -8.75 -23.53 -13.95
C PRO A 124 -7.95 -24.30 -15.02
N GLU A 125 -8.59 -24.64 -16.13
CA GLU A 125 -7.89 -25.27 -17.27
C GLU A 125 -6.77 -24.34 -17.75
N PRO A 126 -5.60 -24.88 -18.15
CA PRO A 126 -4.50 -24.06 -18.65
C PRO A 126 -4.94 -23.36 -19.94
N ASP A 127 -4.84 -22.02 -19.94
CA ASP A 127 -5.05 -21.20 -21.13
C ASP A 127 -4.12 -21.66 -22.26
N GLU A 128 -4.68 -22.26 -23.29
CA GLU A 128 -4.00 -22.36 -24.58
C GLU A 128 -3.91 -20.94 -25.20
N PRO A 129 -2.78 -20.57 -25.80
CA PRO A 129 -2.66 -19.29 -26.47
C PRO A 129 -3.39 -19.36 -27.81
N GLY A 130 -4.63 -18.94 -27.83
CA GLY A 130 -5.39 -18.92 -29.06
C GLY A 130 -6.88 -18.68 -28.86
N GLU A 131 -7.30 -17.52 -29.30
CA GLU A 131 -8.68 -17.05 -29.47
C GLU A 131 -9.44 -16.77 -28.18
N ASN A 132 -9.60 -15.47 -27.93
CA ASN A 132 -10.60 -14.93 -27.04
C ASN A 132 -11.96 -15.54 -27.42
N PRO A 133 -12.61 -16.36 -26.58
CA PRO A 133 -13.96 -16.77 -26.86
C PRO A 133 -14.81 -15.52 -26.74
N GLU A 134 -15.45 -15.10 -27.84
CA GLU A 134 -16.62 -14.25 -27.71
C GLU A 134 -17.52 -14.90 -26.65
N PRO A 135 -17.99 -14.15 -25.64
CA PRO A 135 -18.95 -14.71 -24.70
C PRO A 135 -20.16 -15.20 -25.51
N GLY A 136 -20.44 -16.50 -25.42
CA GLY A 136 -21.66 -17.04 -25.95
C GLY A 136 -22.84 -16.29 -25.36
N PRO A 137 -24.02 -16.28 -26.01
CA PRO A 137 -25.20 -15.58 -25.51
C PRO A 137 -25.45 -16.06 -24.07
N GLY A 138 -25.23 -15.14 -23.10
CA GLY A 138 -25.19 -15.44 -21.69
C GLY A 138 -26.45 -16.09 -21.20
N GLU A 139 -26.31 -17.11 -20.38
CA GLU A 139 -27.32 -17.41 -19.39
C GLU A 139 -27.43 -16.16 -18.52
N ASP A 140 -28.65 -15.61 -18.35
CA ASP A 140 -28.92 -14.48 -17.48
C ASP A 140 -28.45 -14.82 -16.06
N VAL A 141 -27.25 -14.35 -15.67
CA VAL A 141 -26.76 -14.47 -14.30
C VAL A 141 -27.72 -13.67 -13.42
N LYS A 142 -28.45 -14.36 -12.58
CA LYS A 142 -29.34 -13.66 -11.66
C LYS A 142 -28.50 -12.79 -10.73
N PRO A 143 -28.92 -11.56 -10.43
CA PRO A 143 -28.15 -10.63 -9.58
C PRO A 143 -27.68 -11.25 -8.24
N THR A 144 -28.47 -12.16 -7.66
CA THR A 144 -28.14 -12.89 -6.43
C THR A 144 -27.00 -13.92 -6.57
N GLU A 145 -26.73 -14.43 -7.78
CA GLU A 145 -25.62 -15.35 -8.05
C GLU A 145 -24.34 -14.57 -8.33
N ALA A 146 -24.45 -13.38 -8.92
CA ALA A 146 -23.32 -12.49 -9.18
C ALA A 146 -22.61 -11.99 -7.89
N TYR A 147 -23.33 -11.89 -6.77
CA TYR A 147 -22.77 -11.34 -5.53
C TYR A 147 -21.54 -12.10 -5.02
N SER A 148 -21.51 -13.41 -5.16
CA SER A 148 -20.36 -14.21 -4.76
C SER A 148 -19.08 -13.90 -5.56
N GLU A 149 -19.22 -13.39 -6.78
CA GLU A 149 -18.09 -13.00 -7.61
C GLU A 149 -17.45 -11.67 -7.19
N PHE A 150 -18.14 -10.87 -6.38
CA PHE A 150 -17.63 -9.58 -5.93
C PHE A 150 -16.76 -9.68 -4.69
N MET A 151 -16.75 -10.81 -3.98
CA MET A 151 -15.93 -11.03 -2.77
C MET A 151 -15.99 -9.85 -1.80
N ILE A 152 -17.22 -9.38 -1.49
CA ILE A 152 -17.41 -8.31 -0.52
C ILE A 152 -17.02 -8.84 0.86
N PRO A 153 -16.16 -8.17 1.63
CA PRO A 153 -15.73 -8.63 2.93
C PRO A 153 -16.92 -8.97 3.85
N ALA A 154 -16.90 -10.14 4.47
CA ALA A 154 -17.96 -10.60 5.37
C ALA A 154 -18.25 -9.63 6.54
N ILE A 155 -17.26 -8.86 6.90
CA ILE A 155 -17.31 -7.79 7.90
C ILE A 155 -18.31 -6.71 7.53
N GLU A 156 -18.33 -6.29 6.27
CA GLU A 156 -19.24 -5.28 5.77
C GLU A 156 -20.70 -5.77 5.83
N ASP A 157 -20.91 -7.06 5.57
CA ASP A 157 -22.21 -7.70 5.75
C ASP A 157 -22.67 -7.64 7.21
N ALA A 158 -21.79 -7.89 8.16
CA ALA A 158 -22.11 -7.85 9.59
C ALA A 158 -22.60 -6.46 10.04
N HIS A 159 -22.06 -5.40 9.50
CA HIS A 159 -22.44 -4.02 9.85
C HIS A 159 -23.67 -3.51 9.11
N LYS A 160 -24.00 -4.08 7.96
CA LYS A 160 -25.10 -3.63 7.08
C LYS A 160 -25.05 -2.13 6.76
N ALA A 161 -23.90 -1.51 6.92
CA ALA A 161 -23.68 -0.11 6.65
C ALA A 161 -23.15 0.07 5.22
N THR A 162 -23.54 1.16 4.57
CA THR A 162 -22.93 1.55 3.30
C THR A 162 -21.64 2.30 3.61
N LEU A 163 -20.50 1.69 3.33
CA LEU A 163 -19.18 2.30 3.47
C LEU A 163 -18.84 3.13 2.21
N ALA A 164 -17.70 3.82 2.23
CA ALA A 164 -17.20 4.57 1.07
C ALA A 164 -17.08 3.67 -0.17
N PHE A 165 -16.59 2.47 0.03
CA PHE A 165 -16.51 1.35 -0.91
C PHE A 165 -16.27 0.07 -0.09
N PRO A 166 -16.47 -1.14 -0.63
CA PRO A 166 -16.11 -2.36 0.07
C PRO A 166 -14.63 -2.38 0.46
N GLY A 167 -14.33 -2.55 1.75
CA GLY A 167 -12.96 -2.48 2.30
C GLY A 167 -12.51 -1.08 2.74
N ALA A 168 -13.41 -0.10 2.80
CA ALA A 168 -13.13 1.20 3.41
C ALA A 168 -13.12 1.10 4.94
N GLU A 169 -12.07 1.62 5.58
CA GLU A 169 -11.86 1.53 7.02
C GLU A 169 -11.51 2.90 7.63
N GLY A 170 -11.47 2.98 8.96
CA GLY A 170 -11.04 4.17 9.68
C GLY A 170 -12.03 5.33 9.69
N GLY A 171 -11.60 6.51 10.12
CA GLY A 171 -12.45 7.68 10.31
C GLY A 171 -13.22 8.13 9.07
N GLY A 172 -12.65 7.95 7.89
CA GLY A 172 -13.24 8.29 6.59
C GLY A 172 -14.14 7.21 5.99
N MET A 173 -14.35 6.07 6.65
CA MET A 173 -15.03 4.90 6.08
C MET A 173 -16.47 5.15 5.60
N TYR A 174 -17.12 6.21 6.06
CA TYR A 174 -18.50 6.56 5.68
C TYR A 174 -18.59 7.66 4.61
N THR A 175 -17.47 8.04 4.00
CA THR A 175 -17.43 9.01 2.91
C THR A 175 -18.26 8.52 1.73
N ALA A 176 -19.19 9.32 1.26
CA ALA A 176 -20.08 8.92 0.16
C ALA A 176 -19.48 9.22 -1.22
N GLY A 177 -18.58 10.21 -1.29
CA GLY A 177 -18.00 10.65 -2.56
C GLY A 177 -19.05 11.03 -3.58
N GLY A 178 -18.89 10.53 -4.79
CA GLY A 178 -19.78 10.78 -5.92
C GLY A 178 -20.98 9.85 -6.05
N ARG A 179 -21.26 9.00 -5.06
CA ARG A 179 -22.30 7.95 -5.10
C ARG A 179 -23.62 8.45 -5.62
N GLY A 180 -24.18 7.75 -6.62
CA GLY A 180 -25.49 8.06 -7.19
C GLY A 180 -25.52 9.34 -8.03
N GLY A 181 -24.39 9.96 -8.26
CA GLY A 181 -24.24 11.16 -9.08
C GLY A 181 -24.04 10.85 -10.56
N LYS A 182 -23.63 11.87 -11.33
CA LYS A 182 -23.26 11.72 -12.73
C LYS A 182 -21.90 11.04 -12.87
N VAL A 183 -21.66 10.40 -14.00
CA VAL A 183 -20.34 9.88 -14.38
C VAL A 183 -19.67 10.87 -15.32
N ILE A 184 -18.38 11.07 -15.14
CA ILE A 184 -17.57 11.95 -16.00
C ILE A 184 -16.33 11.17 -16.44
N HIS A 185 -16.18 11.01 -17.75
CA HIS A 185 -15.07 10.33 -18.38
C HIS A 185 -13.90 11.28 -18.61
N VAL A 186 -12.72 10.89 -18.13
CA VAL A 186 -11.46 11.54 -18.52
C VAL A 186 -10.95 10.84 -19.76
N THR A 187 -11.02 11.56 -20.90
CA THR A 187 -10.75 11.05 -22.23
C THR A 187 -9.45 11.60 -22.84
N THR A 188 -8.76 12.51 -22.14
CA THR A 188 -7.48 13.06 -22.55
C THR A 188 -6.53 13.22 -21.38
N LEU A 189 -5.23 13.17 -21.64
CA LEU A 189 -4.15 13.45 -20.68
C LEU A 189 -3.77 14.93 -20.61
N ASP A 190 -4.44 15.79 -21.38
CA ASP A 190 -4.19 17.23 -21.34
C ASP A 190 -4.48 17.82 -19.96
N ASP A 191 -3.69 18.84 -19.57
CA ASP A 191 -3.91 19.55 -18.30
C ASP A 191 -5.30 20.17 -18.18
N SER A 192 -5.86 20.64 -19.31
CA SER A 192 -7.13 21.39 -19.31
C SER A 192 -7.86 21.22 -20.65
N GLY A 193 -9.13 21.65 -20.69
CA GLY A 193 -9.99 21.49 -21.83
C GLY A 193 -11.01 20.37 -21.65
N ALA A 194 -11.87 20.17 -22.65
CA ALA A 194 -12.90 19.14 -22.61
C ALA A 194 -12.26 17.74 -22.48
N GLY A 195 -12.83 16.89 -21.61
CA GLY A 195 -12.35 15.54 -21.33
C GLY A 195 -11.13 15.46 -20.41
N SER A 196 -10.57 16.59 -19.94
CA SER A 196 -9.46 16.57 -18.99
C SER A 196 -9.92 16.34 -17.54
N LEU A 197 -9.03 15.82 -16.69
CA LEU A 197 -9.29 15.67 -15.25
C LEU A 197 -9.63 17.01 -14.60
N ARG A 198 -8.94 18.10 -14.96
CA ARG A 198 -9.21 19.44 -14.44
C ARG A 198 -10.63 19.91 -14.77
N ALA A 199 -11.12 19.64 -15.98
CA ALA A 199 -12.50 19.95 -16.35
C ALA A 199 -13.50 19.12 -15.56
N ALA A 200 -13.25 17.82 -15.39
CA ALA A 200 -14.08 16.93 -14.58
C ALA A 200 -14.17 17.38 -13.11
N LEU A 201 -13.08 17.84 -12.53
CA LEU A 201 -13.03 18.36 -11.16
C LEU A 201 -13.70 19.74 -11.00
N ALA A 202 -13.76 20.53 -12.07
CA ALA A 202 -14.44 21.82 -12.07
C ALA A 202 -15.97 21.71 -12.04
N GLU A 203 -16.52 20.55 -12.44
CA GLU A 203 -17.94 20.27 -12.34
C GLU A 203 -18.42 20.24 -10.89
N SER A 204 -19.70 20.53 -10.67
CA SER A 204 -20.34 20.53 -9.35
C SER A 204 -21.40 19.44 -9.21
N GLY A 205 -21.77 19.14 -7.97
CA GLY A 205 -22.71 18.08 -7.62
C GLY A 205 -22.04 16.70 -7.54
N SER A 206 -22.78 15.71 -7.06
CA SER A 206 -22.26 14.35 -6.88
C SER A 206 -21.81 13.77 -8.22
N ARG A 207 -20.59 13.24 -8.27
CA ARG A 207 -20.02 12.70 -9.50
C ARG A 207 -18.91 11.68 -9.26
N THR A 208 -18.88 10.68 -10.10
CA THR A 208 -17.76 9.72 -10.18
C THR A 208 -16.95 10.01 -11.45
N ILE A 209 -15.65 10.18 -11.29
CA ILE A 209 -14.71 10.43 -12.38
C ILE A 209 -14.00 9.11 -12.71
N VAL A 210 -14.21 8.62 -13.91
CA VAL A 210 -13.61 7.42 -14.49
C VAL A 210 -12.64 7.79 -15.61
N PHE A 211 -11.73 6.88 -15.97
CA PHE A 211 -10.68 7.16 -16.94
C PHE A 211 -10.74 6.20 -18.12
N ASP A 212 -10.84 6.75 -19.32
CA ASP A 212 -10.79 6.01 -20.59
C ASP A 212 -9.37 5.99 -21.19
N VAL A 213 -8.42 6.63 -20.51
CA VAL A 213 -7.03 6.79 -20.95
C VAL A 213 -6.07 6.37 -19.84
N ALA A 214 -4.89 5.90 -20.23
CA ALA A 214 -3.74 5.69 -19.35
C ALA A 214 -2.59 6.61 -19.72
N GLY A 215 -1.84 7.06 -18.73
CA GLY A 215 -0.68 7.90 -19.02
C GLY A 215 -0.38 8.94 -17.94
N ILE A 216 0.43 9.92 -18.34
CA ILE A 216 0.83 11.04 -17.48
C ILE A 216 -0.01 12.28 -17.81
N ILE A 217 -0.72 12.79 -16.82
CA ILE A 217 -1.35 14.11 -16.85
C ILE A 217 -0.29 15.12 -16.38
N GLU A 218 0.28 15.85 -17.33
CA GLU A 218 1.29 16.86 -17.04
C GLU A 218 0.65 18.20 -16.72
N LEU A 219 0.51 18.50 -15.43
CA LEU A 219 -0.09 19.73 -14.96
C LEU A 219 0.73 20.97 -15.36
N LYS A 220 0.04 22.07 -15.61
CA LYS A 220 0.62 23.41 -15.89
C LYS A 220 0.38 24.41 -14.74
N SER A 221 -0.39 24.01 -13.75
CA SER A 221 -0.66 24.74 -12.49
C SER A 221 -1.22 23.75 -11.47
N ASP A 222 -1.23 24.14 -10.20
CA ASP A 222 -1.84 23.33 -9.14
C ASP A 222 -3.25 22.88 -9.51
N LEU A 223 -3.55 21.63 -9.18
CA LEU A 223 -4.85 21.05 -9.39
C LEU A 223 -5.62 21.01 -8.07
N LYS A 224 -6.68 21.84 -7.97
CA LYS A 224 -7.49 21.96 -6.75
C LYS A 224 -8.83 21.26 -6.92
N ILE A 225 -9.17 20.40 -6.00
CA ILE A 225 -10.49 19.78 -5.89
C ILE A 225 -11.38 20.72 -5.07
N MET A 226 -12.00 21.69 -5.75
CA MET A 226 -12.78 22.77 -5.12
C MET A 226 -14.24 22.37 -4.88
N ASN A 227 -14.75 21.37 -5.60
CA ASN A 227 -16.10 20.89 -5.49
C ASN A 227 -16.07 19.46 -4.92
N GLY A 228 -16.70 19.27 -3.77
CA GLY A 228 -16.83 17.98 -3.11
C GLY A 228 -17.85 17.06 -3.77
N ASP A 229 -18.32 16.08 -3.00
CA ASP A 229 -19.21 15.02 -3.49
C ASP A 229 -18.63 14.32 -4.73
N VAL A 230 -17.34 13.95 -4.66
CA VAL A 230 -16.60 13.39 -5.79
C VAL A 230 -15.86 12.11 -5.45
N THR A 231 -15.92 11.14 -6.36
CA THR A 231 -15.07 9.95 -6.39
C THR A 231 -14.14 10.03 -7.59
N ILE A 232 -12.83 9.93 -7.36
CA ILE A 232 -11.80 9.84 -8.41
C ILE A 232 -11.34 8.38 -8.45
N ALA A 233 -11.78 7.65 -9.47
CA ALA A 233 -11.60 6.21 -9.60
C ALA A 233 -10.43 5.86 -10.52
N GLY A 234 -9.18 6.06 -10.07
CA GLY A 234 -7.98 5.79 -10.87
C GLY A 234 -7.83 4.34 -11.34
N HIS A 235 -8.45 3.39 -10.64
CA HIS A 235 -8.46 1.97 -11.00
C HIS A 235 -9.35 1.61 -12.19
N THR A 236 -10.14 2.55 -12.70
CA THR A 236 -10.89 2.36 -13.96
C THR A 236 -10.03 2.64 -15.20
N ALA A 237 -8.88 3.28 -15.02
CA ALA A 237 -7.98 3.59 -16.14
C ALA A 237 -7.43 2.30 -16.77
N PRO A 238 -7.37 2.24 -18.11
CA PRO A 238 -6.81 1.08 -18.82
C PRO A 238 -5.29 0.94 -18.59
N GLY A 239 -4.76 -0.25 -18.88
CA GLY A 239 -3.32 -0.52 -18.93
C GLY A 239 -2.59 -0.17 -17.63
N ASP A 240 -1.58 0.71 -17.72
CA ASP A 240 -0.72 1.06 -16.58
C ASP A 240 -1.33 2.13 -15.65
N GLY A 241 -2.55 2.63 -15.94
CA GLY A 241 -3.24 3.58 -15.08
C GLY A 241 -2.79 5.03 -15.26
N ILE A 242 -3.08 5.89 -14.24
CA ILE A 242 -2.88 7.34 -14.30
C ILE A 242 -1.77 7.80 -13.35
N CYS A 243 -0.93 8.71 -13.84
CA CYS A 243 0.04 9.46 -13.06
C CYS A 243 -0.15 10.96 -13.29
N ILE A 244 -0.14 11.75 -12.20
CA ILE A 244 -0.20 13.22 -12.23
C ILE A 244 1.19 13.75 -11.87
N LYS A 245 1.74 14.67 -12.68
CA LYS A 245 3.08 15.20 -12.48
C LYS A 245 3.15 16.74 -12.51
N ASN A 246 4.26 17.29 -12.07
CA ASN A 246 4.76 18.67 -12.13
C ASN A 246 4.22 19.62 -11.08
N TYR A 247 2.94 19.60 -10.77
CA TYR A 247 2.33 20.52 -9.80
C TYR A 247 1.61 19.75 -8.71
N SER A 248 1.28 20.46 -7.64
CA SER A 248 0.60 19.92 -6.49
C SER A 248 -0.88 19.64 -6.78
N VAL A 249 -1.42 18.62 -6.11
CA VAL A 249 -2.85 18.35 -6.07
C VAL A 249 -3.36 18.62 -4.66
N GLN A 250 -4.43 19.41 -4.54
CA GLN A 250 -4.98 19.83 -3.26
C GLN A 250 -6.46 19.49 -3.14
N ILE A 251 -6.86 18.85 -2.03
CA ILE A 251 -8.27 18.72 -1.64
C ILE A 251 -8.69 19.98 -0.89
N CYS A 252 -9.69 20.66 -1.42
CA CYS A 252 -10.26 21.91 -0.88
C CYS A 252 -11.77 21.80 -0.63
N ALA A 253 -12.32 20.59 -0.54
CA ALA A 253 -13.75 20.36 -0.39
C ALA A 253 -14.02 19.08 0.44
N ASP A 254 -15.23 19.00 0.97
CA ASP A 254 -15.72 17.87 1.74
C ASP A 254 -16.19 16.72 0.84
N ASN A 255 -16.29 15.51 1.39
CA ASN A 255 -16.86 14.32 0.77
C ASN A 255 -16.13 13.90 -0.51
N VAL A 256 -14.85 13.53 -0.35
CA VAL A 256 -13.93 13.18 -1.43
C VAL A 256 -13.38 11.78 -1.25
N ILE A 257 -13.48 10.95 -2.29
CA ILE A 257 -12.85 9.63 -2.41
C ILE A 257 -11.81 9.69 -3.53
N VAL A 258 -10.57 9.26 -3.24
CA VAL A 258 -9.49 9.15 -4.24
C VAL A 258 -8.87 7.77 -4.15
N ARG A 259 -8.88 7.02 -5.25
CA ARG A 259 -8.38 5.64 -5.28
C ARG A 259 -7.45 5.36 -6.46
N PHE A 260 -6.34 4.66 -6.22
CA PHE A 260 -5.42 4.14 -7.22
C PHE A 260 -4.85 5.20 -8.19
N VAL A 261 -4.54 6.38 -7.70
CA VAL A 261 -3.92 7.47 -8.47
C VAL A 261 -2.47 7.66 -8.01
N ARG A 262 -1.58 7.94 -8.94
CA ARG A 262 -0.18 8.30 -8.65
C ARG A 262 -0.01 9.81 -8.73
N PHE A 263 0.54 10.41 -7.67
CA PHE A 263 0.91 11.82 -7.56
C PHE A 263 2.43 11.91 -7.49
N ARG A 264 3.09 12.03 -8.65
CA ARG A 264 4.55 12.07 -8.76
C ARG A 264 4.96 13.46 -9.24
N MET A 265 5.09 14.39 -8.27
CA MET A 265 5.27 15.81 -8.56
C MET A 265 6.54 16.10 -9.36
N GLY A 266 7.71 15.80 -8.82
CA GLY A 266 9.00 16.12 -9.42
C GLY A 266 9.38 17.60 -9.36
N ASP A 267 10.60 17.90 -9.82
CA ASP A 267 11.18 19.26 -9.74
C ASP A 267 11.23 20.01 -11.08
N GLU A 268 10.70 19.43 -12.17
CA GLU A 268 10.77 20.07 -13.50
C GLU A 268 10.05 21.41 -13.55
N ALA A 269 8.90 21.50 -12.90
CA ALA A 269 8.11 22.74 -12.85
C ALA A 269 8.67 23.79 -11.89
N LYS A 270 9.72 23.48 -11.13
CA LYS A 270 10.36 24.37 -10.15
C LYS A 270 9.37 24.95 -9.13
N GLN A 271 8.42 24.16 -8.68
CA GLN A 271 7.45 24.52 -7.66
C GLN A 271 7.90 23.98 -6.29
N GLU A 272 7.74 24.79 -5.24
CA GLU A 272 7.89 24.38 -3.84
C GLU A 272 6.51 24.01 -3.29
N ASN A 273 6.21 22.70 -3.17
CA ASN A 273 4.89 22.26 -2.71
C ASN A 273 4.89 20.78 -2.31
N ASP A 274 3.79 20.38 -1.65
CA ASP A 274 3.43 19.00 -1.38
C ASP A 274 2.94 18.32 -2.68
N ALA A 275 3.17 17.02 -2.82
CA ALA A 275 2.66 16.31 -4.00
C ALA A 275 1.14 16.15 -3.96
N PHE A 276 0.58 15.74 -2.81
CA PHE A 276 -0.87 15.61 -2.61
C PHE A 276 -1.25 15.90 -1.17
N TRP A 277 -2.15 16.85 -0.94
CA TRP A 277 -2.48 17.31 0.40
C TRP A 277 -3.88 17.92 0.53
N GLY A 278 -4.34 18.13 1.80
CA GLY A 278 -5.62 18.80 2.07
C GLY A 278 -5.80 19.14 3.55
N ARG A 279 -6.52 20.22 3.83
CA ARG A 279 -6.77 20.74 5.18
C ARG A 279 -8.17 21.35 5.29
N TYR A 280 -8.74 21.30 6.50
CA TYR A 280 -10.00 21.97 6.87
C TYR A 280 -11.23 21.42 6.14
N ASN A 281 -11.20 20.16 5.77
CA ASN A 281 -12.29 19.45 5.12
C ASN A 281 -12.74 18.25 5.96
N ARG A 282 -13.82 17.60 5.56
CA ARG A 282 -14.36 16.41 6.25
C ARG A 282 -14.84 15.34 5.28
N ASN A 283 -14.97 14.12 5.79
CA ASN A 283 -15.39 12.95 5.00
C ASN A 283 -14.47 12.75 3.79
N ILE A 284 -13.24 12.36 4.06
CA ILE A 284 -12.24 12.11 3.01
C ILE A 284 -11.66 10.71 3.21
N ILE A 285 -11.53 9.96 2.12
CA ILE A 285 -10.76 8.72 2.12
C ILE A 285 -9.85 8.66 0.90
N ILE A 286 -8.56 8.36 1.17
CA ILE A 286 -7.52 8.16 0.18
C ILE A 286 -7.06 6.72 0.30
N ASP A 287 -7.18 5.98 -0.80
CA ASP A 287 -7.00 4.54 -0.82
C ASP A 287 -6.11 4.11 -1.98
N HIS A 288 -5.10 3.29 -1.71
CA HIS A 288 -4.19 2.76 -2.71
C HIS A 288 -3.60 3.81 -3.66
N CYS A 289 -3.22 4.97 -3.14
CA CYS A 289 -2.55 6.01 -3.90
C CYS A 289 -1.04 5.97 -3.68
N SER A 290 -0.27 6.45 -4.66
CA SER A 290 1.18 6.56 -4.57
C SER A 290 1.59 8.03 -4.67
N MET A 291 2.37 8.52 -3.71
CA MET A 291 2.89 9.89 -3.66
C MET A 291 4.41 9.88 -3.66
N SER A 292 5.05 10.70 -4.51
CA SER A 292 6.51 10.79 -4.54
C SER A 292 7.01 12.09 -5.15
N TRP A 293 8.31 12.32 -4.92
CA TRP A 293 9.08 13.39 -5.56
C TRP A 293 8.53 14.79 -5.27
N SER A 294 7.93 14.96 -4.10
CA SER A 294 7.58 16.28 -3.59
C SER A 294 8.83 17.12 -3.35
N THR A 295 8.66 18.43 -3.41
CA THR A 295 9.72 19.39 -3.09
C THR A 295 9.57 19.98 -1.69
N ASP A 296 8.47 19.66 -1.01
CA ASP A 296 8.21 19.84 0.43
C ASP A 296 7.76 18.48 1.00
N GLU A 297 6.52 18.23 1.39
CA GLU A 297 6.04 16.93 1.85
C GLU A 297 5.44 16.08 0.71
N CYS A 298 5.61 14.75 0.80
CA CYS A 298 4.91 13.87 -0.12
C CYS A 298 3.40 13.97 0.06
N SER A 299 2.93 13.97 1.32
CA SER A 299 1.48 14.03 1.55
C SER A 299 1.17 14.50 2.98
N SER A 300 0.68 15.73 3.12
CA SER A 300 0.28 16.30 4.40
C SER A 300 -1.24 16.40 4.51
N PHE A 301 -1.82 15.63 5.43
CA PHE A 301 -3.22 15.68 5.77
C PHE A 301 -3.41 15.89 7.27
N TYR A 302 -3.80 17.07 7.65
CA TYR A 302 -4.16 17.44 9.01
C TYR A 302 -5.31 18.45 9.00
N ALA A 303 -5.89 18.71 10.14
CA ALA A 303 -7.07 19.58 10.25
C ALA A 303 -8.25 19.11 9.37
N ASN A 304 -8.33 17.83 9.08
CA ASN A 304 -9.51 17.21 8.47
C ASN A 304 -10.29 16.42 9.53
N GLU A 305 -11.61 16.32 9.38
CA GLU A 305 -12.48 15.53 10.26
C GLU A 305 -13.07 14.34 9.50
N PHE A 306 -13.12 13.15 10.11
CA PHE A 306 -13.53 11.90 9.48
C PHE A 306 -12.68 11.59 8.24
N PHE A 307 -11.40 11.40 8.50
CA PHE A 307 -10.39 11.21 7.47
C PHE A 307 -9.80 9.80 7.52
N THR A 308 -9.51 9.22 6.37
CA THR A 308 -8.67 8.02 6.25
C THR A 308 -7.67 8.15 5.12
N MET A 309 -6.42 7.76 5.38
CA MET A 309 -5.43 7.38 4.38
C MET A 309 -5.03 5.94 4.62
N GLN A 310 -5.35 5.06 3.66
CA GLN A 310 -5.09 3.62 3.78
C GLN A 310 -4.39 3.06 2.56
N TRP A 311 -3.49 2.10 2.79
CA TRP A 311 -2.80 1.33 1.75
C TRP A 311 -2.08 2.21 0.71
N CYS A 312 -1.50 3.31 1.13
CA CYS A 312 -0.77 4.24 0.27
C CYS A 312 0.75 4.02 0.34
N VAL A 313 1.46 4.40 -0.72
CA VAL A 313 2.93 4.47 -0.76
C VAL A 313 3.35 5.93 -0.84
N LEU A 314 4.15 6.37 0.14
CA LEU A 314 4.81 7.67 0.15
C LEU A 314 6.32 7.41 0.08
N THR A 315 6.98 7.90 -0.96
CA THR A 315 8.39 7.58 -1.17
C THR A 315 9.18 8.69 -1.87
N GLU A 316 10.47 8.72 -1.61
CA GLU A 316 11.44 9.50 -2.40
C GLU A 316 11.10 10.99 -2.51
N SER A 317 10.75 11.66 -1.40
CA SER A 317 10.68 13.12 -1.37
C SER A 317 12.06 13.73 -1.69
N LEU A 318 12.09 14.86 -2.41
CA LEU A 318 13.32 15.46 -2.94
C LEU A 318 14.03 16.30 -1.88
N ARG A 319 15.25 15.92 -1.49
CA ARG A 319 15.95 16.48 -0.33
C ARG A 319 16.60 17.84 -0.60
N TYR A 320 17.55 17.91 -1.55
CA TYR A 320 18.19 19.16 -1.98
C TYR A 320 17.68 19.55 -3.37
N SER A 321 16.44 19.99 -3.45
CA SER A 321 15.79 20.34 -4.70
C SER A 321 15.53 21.84 -4.81
N VAL A 322 14.32 22.24 -5.11
CA VAL A 322 13.95 23.66 -5.36
C VAL A 322 13.43 24.40 -4.15
N HIS A 323 13.32 23.75 -3.00
CA HIS A 323 12.77 24.37 -1.79
C HIS A 323 13.61 25.54 -1.30
N GLY A 324 12.97 26.71 -1.06
CA GLY A 324 13.66 27.97 -0.72
C GLY A 324 14.44 27.94 0.59
N LYS A 325 14.13 27.03 1.50
CA LYS A 325 14.88 26.82 2.76
C LYS A 325 16.10 25.91 2.61
N GLY A 326 16.35 25.35 1.42
CA GLY A 326 17.43 24.41 1.15
C GLY A 326 17.01 22.96 1.39
N GLU A 327 17.71 22.26 2.25
CA GLU A 327 17.43 20.85 2.54
C GLU A 327 16.01 20.63 3.07
N HIS A 328 15.28 19.72 2.40
CA HIS A 328 13.92 19.31 2.73
C HIS A 328 13.79 17.80 2.49
N GLY A 329 12.76 17.33 1.82
CA GLY A 329 12.59 15.89 1.52
C GLY A 329 11.81 15.19 2.62
N TYR A 330 10.55 15.55 2.77
CA TYR A 330 9.72 15.13 3.88
C TYR A 330 8.58 14.20 3.48
N GLY A 331 8.22 13.26 4.37
CA GLY A 331 7.10 12.36 4.19
C GLY A 331 5.76 13.08 4.29
N GLY A 332 5.39 13.54 5.48
CA GLY A 332 4.12 14.28 5.65
C GLY A 332 3.84 14.73 7.09
N ILE A 333 2.94 15.69 7.22
CA ILE A 333 2.33 16.07 8.51
C ILE A 333 0.96 15.41 8.58
N TRP A 334 0.74 14.53 9.57
CA TRP A 334 -0.45 13.75 9.73
C TRP A 334 -1.17 14.06 11.04
N GLY A 335 -2.48 14.27 10.95
CA GLY A 335 -3.30 14.60 12.09
C GLY A 335 -4.75 14.85 11.70
N GLY A 336 -5.51 15.52 12.58
CA GLY A 336 -6.90 15.84 12.34
C GLY A 336 -7.80 15.49 13.51
N LYS A 337 -9.08 15.24 13.22
CA LYS A 337 -10.08 14.84 14.18
C LYS A 337 -10.84 13.62 13.67
N GLU A 338 -10.89 12.57 14.48
CA GLU A 338 -11.44 11.28 14.03
C GLU A 338 -10.76 10.83 12.73
N ALA A 339 -9.42 10.88 12.72
CA ALA A 339 -8.60 10.63 11.54
C ALA A 339 -7.81 9.32 11.69
N SER A 340 -7.72 8.54 10.62
CA SER A 340 -7.01 7.26 10.58
C SER A 340 -5.97 7.26 9.48
N PHE A 341 -4.78 6.74 9.81
CA PHE A 341 -3.69 6.49 8.87
C PHE A 341 -3.21 5.06 9.09
N HIS A 342 -3.50 4.16 8.16
CA HIS A 342 -3.16 2.76 8.35
C HIS A 342 -2.70 2.05 7.08
N HIS A 343 -1.84 1.07 7.26
CA HIS A 343 -1.27 0.24 6.19
C HIS A 343 -0.58 1.06 5.08
N ASN A 344 0.08 2.15 5.44
CA ASN A 344 0.84 2.97 4.50
C ASN A 344 2.34 2.67 4.62
N LEU A 345 3.07 2.79 3.50
CA LEU A 345 4.53 2.81 3.46
C LEU A 345 5.02 4.26 3.39
N LEU A 346 5.86 4.65 4.34
CA LEU A 346 6.68 5.87 4.26
C LEU A 346 8.12 5.44 4.08
N SER A 347 8.75 5.77 2.96
CA SER A 347 10.11 5.34 2.68
C SER A 347 10.96 6.39 2.00
N CYS A 348 12.25 6.40 2.34
CA CYS A 348 13.25 7.29 1.72
C CYS A 348 12.89 8.79 1.84
N HIS A 349 12.46 9.20 3.02
CA HIS A 349 12.29 10.60 3.40
C HIS A 349 13.33 11.01 4.43
N ASP A 350 13.87 12.20 4.29
CA ASP A 350 14.85 12.69 5.26
C ASP A 350 14.21 12.87 6.64
N SER A 351 12.98 13.38 6.69
CA SER A 351 12.23 13.63 7.92
C SER A 351 10.72 13.49 7.71
N ARG A 352 9.93 13.70 8.74
CA ARG A 352 8.45 13.61 8.75
C ARG A 352 7.92 12.25 8.31
N ASN A 353 8.30 11.20 9.05
CA ASN A 353 7.93 9.80 8.78
C ASN A 353 6.92 9.21 9.82
N PRO A 354 5.74 9.78 10.04
CA PRO A 354 5.36 11.16 9.73
C PRO A 354 5.77 12.14 10.84
N ARG A 355 5.63 13.45 10.63
CA ARG A 355 5.41 14.39 11.73
C ARG A 355 3.96 14.26 12.15
N ILE A 356 3.68 13.87 13.38
CA ILE A 356 2.35 13.96 13.96
C ILE A 356 2.07 15.41 14.35
N ASP A 357 0.85 15.86 14.12
CA ASP A 357 0.49 17.29 14.10
C ASP A 357 0.68 18.05 15.42
N HIS A 358 0.61 19.36 15.35
CA HIS A 358 0.72 20.26 16.51
C HIS A 358 -0.26 21.45 16.39
N PRO A 359 -0.67 22.06 17.52
CA PRO A 359 -1.74 23.09 17.50
C PRO A 359 -1.42 24.32 16.67
N GLN A 360 -0.15 24.68 16.54
CA GLN A 360 0.28 25.90 15.87
C GLN A 360 -0.14 25.96 14.39
N ILE A 361 -0.18 24.80 13.70
CA ILE A 361 -0.57 24.74 12.28
C ILE A 361 -2.08 24.82 12.06
N TYR A 362 -2.89 24.73 13.12
CA TYR A 362 -4.34 24.81 13.05
C TYR A 362 -4.89 26.23 13.21
N GLY A 363 -4.11 27.18 13.74
CA GLY A 363 -4.61 28.52 14.06
C GLY A 363 -5.86 28.44 14.95
N ASP A 364 -6.93 29.11 14.55
CA ASP A 364 -8.20 29.14 15.30
C ASP A 364 -9.03 27.84 15.19
N TYR A 365 -8.64 26.91 14.35
CA TYR A 365 -9.38 25.67 14.09
C TYR A 365 -9.04 24.51 15.04
N VAL A 366 -8.15 24.70 16.03
CA VAL A 366 -7.76 23.64 16.98
C VAL A 366 -8.98 22.96 17.62
N ALA A 367 -9.95 23.73 18.11
CA ALA A 367 -11.10 23.18 18.80
C ALA A 367 -12.07 22.39 17.90
N THR A 368 -12.07 22.65 16.62
CA THR A 368 -13.04 22.08 15.67
C THR A 368 -12.47 21.00 14.78
N HIS A 369 -11.17 21.05 14.47
CA HIS A 369 -10.54 20.18 13.47
C HIS A 369 -9.39 19.34 14.03
N ARG A 370 -9.16 19.36 15.36
CA ARG A 370 -8.15 18.54 16.02
C ARG A 370 -8.79 17.66 17.10
N GLY A 371 -8.44 16.39 17.11
CA GLY A 371 -9.03 15.41 18.05
C GLY A 371 -8.22 14.15 18.12
N ASN A 372 -8.91 13.01 18.20
CA ASN A 372 -8.26 11.70 18.24
C ASN A 372 -7.78 11.30 16.84
N VAL A 373 -6.58 10.74 16.80
CA VAL A 373 -5.94 10.24 15.58
C VAL A 373 -5.48 8.81 15.80
N ASP A 374 -5.77 7.95 14.85
CA ASP A 374 -5.32 6.58 14.84
C ASP A 374 -4.23 6.38 13.78
N TYR A 375 -3.02 6.04 14.24
CA TYR A 375 -1.85 5.73 13.42
C TYR A 375 -1.44 4.29 13.69
N ARG A 376 -1.85 3.35 12.81
CA ARG A 376 -1.63 1.92 13.00
C ARG A 376 -1.19 1.16 11.77
N CYS A 377 -0.49 0.06 11.99
CA CYS A 377 -0.11 -0.87 10.94
C CYS A 377 0.60 -0.19 9.75
N ASN A 378 1.32 0.91 9.97
CA ASN A 378 2.12 1.55 8.93
C ASN A 378 3.55 1.01 8.95
N ALA A 379 4.24 1.11 7.82
CA ALA A 379 5.64 0.79 7.68
C ALA A 379 6.45 2.08 7.45
N VAL A 380 7.53 2.25 8.21
CA VAL A 380 8.48 3.34 8.05
C VAL A 380 9.84 2.75 7.71
N TYR A 381 10.36 3.06 6.53
CA TYR A 381 11.62 2.54 6.03
C TYR A 381 12.58 3.64 5.59
N ASN A 382 13.86 3.44 5.87
CA ASN A 382 14.97 4.26 5.36
C ASN A 382 14.78 5.77 5.56
N TRP A 383 14.39 6.19 6.78
CA TRP A 383 14.38 7.61 7.16
C TRP A 383 15.80 8.19 7.21
N GLY A 384 15.95 9.48 6.92
CA GLY A 384 17.22 10.17 7.07
C GLY A 384 17.47 10.59 8.52
N ASP A 385 16.94 11.74 8.91
CA ASP A 385 17.12 12.27 10.27
C ASP A 385 16.03 11.78 11.23
N ASN A 386 14.73 11.97 10.92
CA ASN A 386 13.65 11.68 11.85
C ASN A 386 12.69 10.60 11.35
N LEU A 387 12.39 9.64 12.25
CA LEU A 387 11.23 8.77 12.14
C LEU A 387 9.96 9.53 12.57
N THR A 388 8.99 8.91 13.24
CA THR A 388 7.78 9.57 13.76
C THR A 388 8.11 10.57 14.87
N TYR A 389 7.64 11.82 14.76
CA TYR A 389 7.92 12.86 15.77
C TYR A 389 6.86 13.96 15.84
N GLY A 390 6.94 14.81 16.87
CA GLY A 390 6.04 15.95 17.08
C GLY A 390 4.93 15.66 18.07
N GLY A 391 3.71 16.04 17.75
CA GLY A 391 2.49 15.69 18.46
C GLY A 391 2.10 16.61 19.61
N GLU A 392 2.70 17.77 19.74
CA GLU A 392 2.48 18.71 20.84
C GLU A 392 0.98 18.87 21.16
N ASP A 393 0.60 18.62 22.41
CA ASP A 393 -0.79 18.71 22.91
C ASP A 393 -1.83 17.87 22.10
N GLY A 394 -1.39 16.80 21.48
CA GLY A 394 -2.22 15.93 20.64
C GLY A 394 -2.65 14.63 21.30
N ARG A 395 -3.44 13.82 20.57
CA ARG A 395 -3.99 12.55 21.05
C ARG A 395 -3.87 11.51 19.94
N PHE A 396 -3.00 10.48 20.12
CA PHE A 396 -2.68 9.53 19.07
C PHE A 396 -2.67 8.08 19.58
N ASN A 397 -3.28 7.19 18.82
CA ASN A 397 -2.97 5.76 18.89
C ASN A 397 -1.75 5.50 17.98
N ILE A 398 -0.73 4.85 18.51
CA ILE A 398 0.48 4.41 17.79
C ILE A 398 0.55 2.90 17.92
N VAL A 399 -0.04 2.16 16.98
CA VAL A 399 -0.34 0.73 17.15
C VAL A 399 0.20 -0.09 16.00
N ASN A 400 0.96 -1.14 16.30
CA ASN A 400 1.45 -2.14 15.35
C ASN A 400 2.17 -1.55 14.12
N ASN A 401 2.87 -0.42 14.28
CA ASN A 401 3.69 0.15 13.22
C ASN A 401 5.05 -0.56 13.15
N TYR A 402 5.58 -0.72 11.95
CA TYR A 402 6.85 -1.38 11.69
C TYR A 402 7.91 -0.37 11.26
N TYR A 403 8.95 -0.22 12.06
CA TYR A 403 10.07 0.68 11.79
C TYR A 403 11.29 -0.15 11.37
N LYS A 404 11.74 0.02 10.14
CA LYS A 404 12.90 -0.68 9.59
C LYS A 404 13.96 0.32 9.12
N PRO A 405 15.08 0.45 9.84
CA PRO A 405 16.19 1.28 9.38
C PRO A 405 16.72 0.76 8.03
N GLY A 406 17.01 1.69 7.13
CA GLY A 406 17.68 1.45 5.87
C GLY A 406 19.07 2.09 5.83
N PRO A 407 19.74 2.10 4.65
CA PRO A 407 21.11 2.60 4.51
C PRO A 407 21.29 4.09 4.86
N ALA A 408 20.25 4.92 4.71
CA ALA A 408 20.30 6.35 5.06
C ALA A 408 19.93 6.62 6.52
N SER A 409 19.36 5.64 7.23
CA SER A 409 18.71 5.89 8.51
C SER A 409 19.67 6.30 9.61
N SER A 410 19.37 7.43 10.24
CA SER A 410 19.95 7.81 11.53
C SER A 410 19.56 6.79 12.60
N ASP A 411 20.47 6.59 13.57
CA ASP A 411 20.26 5.62 14.63
C ASP A 411 19.27 6.16 15.67
N ARG A 412 18.04 5.62 15.66
CA ARG A 412 16.94 6.04 16.54
C ARG A 412 16.44 4.85 17.35
N LYS A 413 16.69 4.85 18.66
CA LYS A 413 16.27 3.80 19.59
C LYS A 413 14.99 4.21 20.32
N TYR A 414 13.95 4.51 19.57
CA TYR A 414 12.62 4.88 20.06
C TYR A 414 11.59 4.73 18.93
N PHE A 415 10.30 4.82 19.23
CA PHE A 415 9.21 4.84 18.24
C PHE A 415 8.77 6.27 17.91
N VAL A 416 8.75 7.17 18.89
CA VAL A 416 8.28 8.54 18.73
C VAL A 416 9.26 9.49 19.40
N ASP A 417 9.66 10.57 18.69
CA ASP A 417 10.28 11.74 19.29
C ASP A 417 9.18 12.75 19.64
N ALA A 418 8.71 12.70 20.89
CA ALA A 418 7.58 13.49 21.36
C ALA A 418 7.97 14.92 21.69
N TYR A 419 7.33 15.88 21.03
CA TYR A 419 7.54 17.30 21.28
C TYR A 419 6.54 17.82 22.32
N GLY A 420 7.02 18.64 23.27
CA GLY A 420 6.22 19.17 24.37
C GLY A 420 6.03 20.68 24.36
N SER A 421 6.63 21.38 23.42
CA SER A 421 6.60 22.85 23.43
C SER A 421 6.27 23.41 22.05
N TYR A 422 5.37 24.38 22.03
CA TYR A 422 5.01 25.11 20.82
C TYR A 422 4.73 26.58 21.13
N VAL A 423 4.74 27.45 20.11
CA VAL A 423 4.39 28.86 20.22
C VAL A 423 3.10 29.14 19.48
N LYS A 424 2.11 29.76 20.16
CA LYS A 424 0.87 30.20 19.54
C LYS A 424 0.58 31.61 19.97
N ASP A 425 0.31 32.52 19.02
CA ASP A 425 0.01 33.96 19.25
C ASP A 425 1.06 34.65 20.12
N GLY A 426 2.34 34.32 19.95
CA GLY A 426 3.45 34.85 20.71
C GLY A 426 3.59 34.28 22.14
N VAL A 427 2.74 33.37 22.54
CA VAL A 427 2.81 32.69 23.84
C VAL A 427 3.48 31.30 23.67
N THR A 428 4.50 31.05 24.48
CA THR A 428 5.15 29.75 24.55
C THR A 428 4.35 28.83 25.49
N TYR A 429 3.90 27.70 24.97
CA TYR A 429 3.32 26.59 25.71
C TYR A 429 4.40 25.55 25.91
N ALA A 430 4.76 25.29 27.14
CA ALA A 430 5.77 24.28 27.49
C ALA A 430 5.11 23.07 28.16
N ASP A 431 5.79 21.93 28.10
CA ASP A 431 5.37 20.68 28.76
C ASP A 431 4.01 20.11 28.30
N ASN A 432 3.58 20.45 27.10
CA ASN A 432 2.36 19.94 26.48
C ASN A 432 2.69 18.79 25.54
N TYR A 433 3.22 17.70 26.10
CA TYR A 433 3.50 16.47 25.35
C TYR A 433 2.20 15.77 24.90
N PRO A 434 2.25 15.01 23.79
CA PRO A 434 1.06 14.27 23.32
C PRO A 434 0.59 13.23 24.32
N GLN A 435 -0.69 12.91 24.28
CA GLN A 435 -1.25 11.70 24.88
C GLN A 435 -1.17 10.55 23.86
N LEU A 436 -0.42 9.50 24.18
CA LEU A 436 -0.15 8.38 23.29
C LEU A 436 -0.70 7.07 23.89
N TYR A 437 -1.48 6.35 23.11
CA TYR A 437 -1.66 4.92 23.33
C TYR A 437 -0.69 4.17 22.44
N MET A 438 0.15 3.31 23.01
CA MET A 438 1.18 2.58 22.28
C MET A 438 1.01 1.08 22.50
N SER A 439 1.01 0.31 21.41
CA SER A 439 0.89 -1.14 21.48
C SER A 439 1.44 -1.80 20.21
N GLY A 440 2.18 -2.90 20.35
CA GLY A 440 2.58 -3.77 19.27
C GLY A 440 3.52 -3.18 18.22
N ASN A 441 4.10 -1.98 18.45
CA ASN A 441 5.05 -1.39 17.51
C ASN A 441 6.37 -2.17 17.51
N VAL A 442 7.01 -2.28 16.35
CA VAL A 442 8.25 -3.03 16.17
C VAL A 442 9.32 -2.15 15.52
N ASN A 443 10.52 -2.14 16.08
CA ASN A 443 11.71 -1.63 15.43
C ASN A 443 12.61 -2.83 15.09
N SER A 444 12.86 -3.10 13.83
CA SER A 444 13.57 -4.30 13.38
C SER A 444 15.04 -4.35 13.86
N LYS A 445 15.64 -3.19 14.13
CA LYS A 445 17.00 -3.09 14.68
C LYS A 445 17.03 -3.24 16.21
N TYR A 446 15.96 -2.84 16.90
CA TYR A 446 15.85 -2.80 18.35
C TYR A 446 14.59 -3.54 18.82
N PRO A 447 14.54 -4.88 18.69
CA PRO A 447 13.35 -5.66 19.00
C PRO A 447 12.92 -5.58 20.47
N GLU A 448 13.85 -5.22 21.37
CA GLU A 448 13.54 -5.00 22.79
C GLU A 448 12.56 -3.85 23.02
N LEU A 449 12.48 -2.86 22.12
CA LEU A 449 11.48 -1.79 22.21
C LEU A 449 10.06 -2.35 22.05
N GLY A 450 9.87 -3.36 21.20
CA GLY A 450 8.59 -4.01 20.99
C GLY A 450 8.01 -4.66 22.26
N ALA A 451 8.87 -5.16 23.15
CA ALA A 451 8.47 -5.74 24.42
C ALA A 451 8.11 -4.69 25.48
N ALA A 452 8.65 -3.48 25.38
CA ALA A 452 8.49 -2.43 26.39
C ALA A 452 7.18 -1.63 26.19
N GLN A 453 6.97 -1.04 24.99
CA GLN A 453 5.79 -0.19 24.65
C GLN A 453 5.45 0.84 25.74
N ASP A 454 6.45 1.37 26.44
CA ASP A 454 6.31 2.27 27.57
C ASP A 454 7.07 3.59 27.35
N VAL A 455 7.15 4.42 28.37
CA VAL A 455 7.82 5.74 28.33
C VAL A 455 9.31 5.66 27.90
N SER A 456 9.96 4.52 28.06
CA SER A 456 11.34 4.31 27.63
C SER A 456 11.50 4.15 26.12
N THR A 457 10.39 3.92 25.41
CA THR A 457 10.34 3.80 23.96
C THR A 457 10.02 5.12 23.26
N ILE A 458 9.92 6.20 24.03
CA ILE A 458 9.66 7.57 23.58
C ILE A 458 10.91 8.41 23.84
N TYR A 459 11.36 9.14 22.84
CA TYR A 459 12.33 10.22 23.04
C TYR A 459 11.57 11.52 23.38
N TRP A 460 11.98 12.17 24.48
CA TRP A 460 11.31 13.38 25.00
C TRP A 460 12.07 14.61 24.54
N HIS A 461 11.64 15.20 23.46
CA HIS A 461 12.34 16.31 22.82
C HIS A 461 12.42 17.52 23.75
N ASN A 462 13.65 17.93 24.11
CA ASN A 462 13.94 18.99 25.08
C ASN A 462 13.32 18.77 26.47
N GLY A 463 12.88 17.56 26.80
CA GLY A 463 12.28 17.22 28.08
C GLY A 463 13.33 16.98 29.16
N SER A 464 13.18 17.64 30.32
CA SER A 464 14.06 17.43 31.46
C SER A 464 13.61 16.32 32.42
N SER A 465 12.34 15.90 32.36
CA SER A 465 11.82 14.79 33.16
C SER A 465 10.45 14.32 32.66
N TYR A 466 10.40 13.11 32.14
CA TYR A 466 9.13 12.50 31.71
C TYR A 466 8.32 11.89 32.85
N GLY A 467 8.80 11.88 34.07
CA GLY A 467 8.09 11.35 35.24
C GLY A 467 6.82 12.11 35.62
N ASN A 468 6.61 13.30 35.04
CA ASN A 468 5.48 14.18 35.36
C ASN A 468 4.41 14.21 34.25
N TYR A 469 4.61 13.50 33.13
CA TYR A 469 3.70 13.58 31.99
C TYR A 469 2.79 12.37 31.95
N ASN A 470 1.46 12.57 32.00
CA ASN A 470 0.46 11.54 31.72
C ASN A 470 0.35 11.29 30.21
N THR A 471 1.49 11.01 29.58
CA THR A 471 1.57 10.88 28.13
C THR A 471 1.07 9.53 27.66
N LEU A 472 1.40 8.45 28.39
CA LEU A 472 0.90 7.11 28.03
C LEU A 472 -0.48 6.85 28.57
N LEU A 473 -1.38 6.50 27.65
CA LEU A 473 -2.74 6.09 27.96
C LEU A 473 -2.78 4.58 28.23
N SER A 474 -3.59 4.17 29.18
CA SER A 474 -3.81 2.76 29.53
C SER A 474 -4.78 2.03 28.60
N SER A 475 -5.52 2.77 27.78
CA SER A 475 -6.46 2.25 26.79
C SER A 475 -6.40 3.06 25.50
N PRO A 476 -6.75 2.45 24.36
CA PRO A 476 -6.78 3.18 23.10
C PRO A 476 -7.78 4.34 23.13
N LEU A 477 -7.50 5.32 22.27
CA LEU A 477 -8.43 6.41 21.98
C LEU A 477 -9.50 5.87 21.03
N ALA A 478 -10.76 6.05 21.37
CA ALA A 478 -11.87 5.74 20.50
C ALA A 478 -11.96 6.75 19.35
N LEU A 479 -12.37 6.29 18.17
CA LEU A 479 -12.78 7.13 17.07
C LEU A 479 -14.28 6.98 16.83
N SER A 480 -14.90 8.07 16.41
CA SER A 480 -16.32 8.10 16.05
C SER A 480 -16.49 8.61 14.62
N GLY A 481 -17.31 7.95 13.85
CA GLY A 481 -17.72 8.42 12.54
C GLY A 481 -18.80 9.50 12.61
N PRO A 482 -19.26 10.02 11.45
CA PRO A 482 -20.37 10.97 11.40
C PRO A 482 -21.58 10.45 12.15
N GLN A 483 -22.25 11.32 12.91
CA GLN A 483 -23.43 10.98 13.73
C GLN A 483 -23.13 9.89 14.79
N GLN A 484 -21.91 9.85 15.30
CA GLN A 484 -21.45 8.88 16.32
C GLN A 484 -21.52 7.41 15.85
N LYS A 485 -21.39 7.16 14.56
CA LYS A 485 -21.25 5.79 14.03
C LYS A 485 -19.96 5.16 14.53
N ALA A 486 -20.00 3.87 14.80
CA ALA A 486 -18.81 3.10 15.13
C ALA A 486 -17.81 3.09 13.95
N VAL A 487 -16.54 3.22 14.27
CA VAL A 487 -15.44 3.20 13.30
C VAL A 487 -14.64 1.92 13.48
N TYR A 488 -14.33 1.26 12.39
CA TYR A 488 -13.62 -0.02 12.39
C TYR A 488 -12.36 0.03 11.57
N THR A 489 -11.40 -0.82 11.92
CA THR A 489 -10.19 -1.03 11.11
C THR A 489 -9.67 -2.45 11.31
N THR A 490 -9.09 -3.01 10.28
CA THR A 490 -8.33 -4.26 10.35
C THR A 490 -6.97 -3.98 11.00
N THR A 491 -6.59 -4.79 11.98
CA THR A 491 -5.32 -4.64 12.69
C THR A 491 -4.50 -5.92 12.54
N HIS A 492 -3.37 -5.83 11.86
CA HIS A 492 -2.37 -6.88 11.73
C HIS A 492 -1.28 -6.73 12.80
N SER A 493 -0.46 -7.77 13.03
CA SER A 493 0.84 -7.57 13.68
C SER A 493 1.70 -6.60 12.85
N ALA A 494 2.67 -5.94 13.46
CA ALA A 494 3.53 -5.00 12.75
C ALA A 494 4.28 -5.64 11.57
N GLU A 495 4.77 -6.87 11.74
CA GLU A 495 5.44 -7.63 10.69
C GLU A 495 4.47 -8.09 9.60
N GLY A 496 3.25 -8.52 10.00
CA GLY A 496 2.19 -8.89 9.06
C GLY A 496 1.79 -7.69 8.20
N ALA A 497 1.54 -6.54 8.83
CA ALA A 497 1.24 -5.28 8.14
C ALA A 497 2.36 -4.90 7.16
N PHE A 498 3.64 -4.94 7.58
CA PHE A 498 4.78 -4.64 6.71
C PHE A 498 4.79 -5.53 5.45
N SER A 499 4.58 -6.84 5.62
CA SER A 499 4.55 -7.77 4.49
C SER A 499 3.42 -7.44 3.51
N LEU A 500 2.21 -7.20 4.02
CA LEU A 500 1.03 -6.89 3.20
C LEU A 500 1.11 -5.52 2.54
N ILE A 501 1.65 -4.51 3.23
CA ILE A 501 1.92 -3.19 2.66
C ILE A 501 2.84 -3.29 1.44
N CYS A 502 3.93 -4.03 1.55
CA CYS A 502 4.86 -4.22 0.43
C CYS A 502 4.23 -4.98 -0.75
N GLN A 503 3.16 -5.74 -0.52
CA GLN A 503 2.43 -6.46 -1.57
C GLN A 503 1.30 -5.63 -2.18
N TYR A 504 0.54 -4.88 -1.39
CA TYR A 504 -0.74 -4.32 -1.82
C TYR A 504 -0.84 -2.80 -1.77
N ALA A 505 0.02 -2.09 -1.04
CA ALA A 505 -0.06 -0.64 -0.96
C ALA A 505 0.35 0.08 -2.27
N GLY A 506 -0.09 1.33 -2.42
CA GLY A 506 0.11 2.15 -3.62
C GLY A 506 -0.93 1.85 -4.70
N ALA A 507 -0.73 2.39 -5.90
CA ALA A 507 -1.57 2.11 -7.07
C ALA A 507 -1.30 0.69 -7.59
N SER A 508 -1.57 -0.30 -6.74
CA SER A 508 -1.11 -1.68 -6.85
C SER A 508 -1.90 -2.55 -7.82
N LEU A 509 -3.04 -2.08 -8.34
CA LEU A 509 -3.75 -2.79 -9.41
C LEU A 509 -2.82 -3.01 -10.62
N LYS A 510 -1.97 -2.03 -10.91
CA LYS A 510 -0.85 -2.14 -11.84
C LYS A 510 0.32 -1.33 -11.27
N ARG A 511 1.15 -1.98 -10.49
CA ARG A 511 2.28 -1.29 -9.83
C ARG A 511 3.32 -0.84 -10.85
N ASP A 512 3.90 0.35 -10.64
CA ASP A 512 5.00 0.86 -11.45
C ASP A 512 6.38 0.60 -10.82
N THR A 513 7.44 0.87 -11.57
CA THR A 513 8.82 0.63 -11.13
C THR A 513 9.25 1.49 -9.93
N VAL A 514 8.56 2.59 -9.62
CA VAL A 514 8.85 3.43 -8.45
C VAL A 514 8.33 2.75 -7.18
N ASP A 515 7.08 2.31 -7.20
CA ASP A 515 6.49 1.57 -6.06
C ASP A 515 7.16 0.21 -5.87
N ASP A 516 7.49 -0.50 -6.98
CA ASP A 516 8.23 -1.77 -6.92
C ASP A 516 9.61 -1.59 -6.27
N ARG A 517 10.33 -0.52 -6.63
CA ARG A 517 11.60 -0.18 -5.98
C ARG A 517 11.44 0.15 -4.51
N ALA A 518 10.47 1.00 -4.16
CA ALA A 518 10.23 1.39 -2.77
C ALA A 518 9.91 0.17 -1.88
N CYS A 519 9.04 -0.71 -2.35
CA CYS A 519 8.69 -1.94 -1.64
C CYS A 519 9.85 -2.95 -1.63
N GLY A 520 10.53 -3.12 -2.76
CA GLY A 520 11.67 -4.03 -2.88
C GLY A 520 12.84 -3.62 -1.97
N ASP A 521 13.20 -2.36 -1.94
CA ASP A 521 14.22 -1.83 -1.03
C ASP A 521 13.80 -1.98 0.44
N ALA A 522 12.52 -1.72 0.75
CA ALA A 522 12.02 -1.92 2.11
C ALA A 522 12.09 -3.40 2.54
N ILE A 523 11.72 -4.34 1.67
CA ILE A 523 11.81 -5.78 1.94
C ILE A 523 13.28 -6.19 2.16
N ASN A 524 14.18 -5.76 1.29
CA ASN A 524 15.57 -6.21 1.28
C ASN A 524 16.48 -5.43 2.26
N GLY A 525 16.04 -4.27 2.77
CA GLY A 525 16.85 -3.40 3.60
C GLY A 525 17.94 -2.67 2.82
N THR A 526 17.70 -2.37 1.55
CA THR A 526 18.63 -1.80 0.58
C THR A 526 18.26 -0.38 0.16
N ALA A 527 19.12 0.25 -0.61
CA ALA A 527 18.80 1.45 -1.40
C ALA A 527 19.31 1.20 -2.82
N THR A 528 18.39 1.05 -3.76
CA THR A 528 18.73 0.80 -5.17
C THR A 528 19.57 1.92 -5.77
N PHE A 529 19.36 3.16 -5.33
CA PHE A 529 20.16 4.33 -5.73
C PHE A 529 20.96 4.85 -4.54
N GLU A 530 22.28 4.68 -4.61
CA GLU A 530 23.20 5.10 -3.55
C GLU A 530 23.63 6.56 -3.68
N ASP A 531 23.63 7.13 -4.89
CA ASP A 531 23.92 8.53 -5.18
C ASP A 531 22.62 9.28 -5.47
N GLY A 532 22.24 10.17 -4.57
CA GLY A 532 21.03 10.99 -4.69
C GLY A 532 21.26 12.38 -5.32
N GLY A 533 22.52 12.76 -5.61
CA GLY A 533 22.90 14.13 -6.00
C GLY A 533 23.23 15.01 -4.79
N ASN A 534 23.77 16.20 -5.00
CA ASN A 534 24.05 17.28 -4.03
C ASN A 534 24.41 16.84 -2.59
N GLY A 535 24.91 15.62 -2.40
CA GLY A 535 25.23 15.02 -1.10
C GLY A 535 24.14 14.13 -0.52
N SER A 536 22.99 14.03 -1.12
CA SER A 536 21.98 13.02 -0.80
C SER A 536 22.42 11.64 -1.33
N LYS A 537 22.10 10.58 -0.60
CA LYS A 537 22.58 9.23 -0.89
C LYS A 537 21.71 8.17 -0.21
N ASN A 538 21.99 6.91 -0.54
CA ASN A 538 21.39 5.76 0.14
C ASN A 538 19.86 5.77 0.11
N GLY A 539 19.29 6.13 -1.04
CA GLY A 539 17.84 6.19 -1.26
C GLY A 539 17.21 7.55 -1.01
N LEU A 540 17.92 8.48 -0.35
CA LEU A 540 17.52 9.89 -0.30
C LEU A 540 17.99 10.56 -1.60
N ILE A 541 17.09 11.24 -2.31
CA ILE A 541 17.36 11.83 -3.63
C ILE A 541 17.04 13.33 -3.66
N ASP A 542 17.67 14.05 -4.60
CA ASP A 542 17.49 15.49 -4.78
C ASP A 542 16.61 15.84 -5.98
N SER A 543 16.49 14.91 -6.92
CA SER A 543 15.66 15.03 -8.12
C SER A 543 15.20 13.65 -8.57
N GLN A 544 14.00 13.54 -9.12
CA GLN A 544 13.52 12.30 -9.76
C GLN A 544 14.43 11.85 -10.91
N SER A 545 15.21 12.76 -11.50
CA SER A 545 16.17 12.41 -12.55
C SER A 545 17.28 11.47 -12.07
N ALA A 546 17.61 11.52 -10.76
CA ALA A 546 18.60 10.62 -10.15
C ALA A 546 18.16 9.14 -10.18
N VAL A 547 16.85 8.89 -10.27
CA VAL A 547 16.25 7.55 -10.28
C VAL A 547 15.58 7.20 -11.62
N GLY A 548 15.92 7.93 -12.69
CA GLY A 548 15.42 7.67 -14.03
C GLY A 548 14.14 8.41 -14.42
N GLY A 549 13.56 9.22 -13.54
CA GLY A 549 12.35 10.01 -13.81
C GLY A 549 11.07 9.18 -13.85
N TRP A 550 10.06 9.74 -14.49
CA TRP A 550 8.75 9.11 -14.58
C TRP A 550 8.78 7.85 -15.46
N PRO A 551 8.24 6.73 -14.99
CA PRO A 551 7.98 5.58 -15.84
C PRO A 551 7.04 5.93 -17.00
N SER A 552 7.08 5.13 -18.05
CA SER A 552 6.05 5.18 -19.09
C SER A 552 4.79 4.48 -18.58
N TYR A 553 3.64 5.12 -18.76
CA TYR A 553 2.34 4.52 -18.47
C TYR A 553 1.59 4.41 -19.79
N THR A 554 1.29 3.19 -20.21
CA THR A 554 0.72 2.88 -21.50
C THR A 554 -0.51 2.00 -21.39
N ALA A 555 -1.33 2.01 -22.42
CA ALA A 555 -2.40 1.04 -22.60
C ALA A 555 -2.30 0.46 -24.02
N THR A 556 -2.49 -0.84 -24.13
CA THR A 556 -2.61 -1.52 -25.42
C THR A 556 -3.96 -1.23 -26.06
N VAL A 557 -4.12 -1.59 -27.33
CA VAL A 557 -5.43 -1.50 -28.01
C VAL A 557 -6.48 -2.34 -27.28
N ASP A 558 -6.08 -3.50 -26.75
CA ASP A 558 -6.98 -4.40 -25.99
C ASP A 558 -7.36 -3.81 -24.63
N ASP A 559 -6.43 -3.11 -23.96
CA ASP A 559 -6.76 -2.42 -22.71
C ASP A 559 -7.76 -1.28 -22.94
N ILE A 560 -7.61 -0.52 -24.01
CA ILE A 560 -8.56 0.53 -24.40
C ILE A 560 -9.93 -0.08 -24.76
N ALA A 561 -9.93 -1.23 -25.45
CA ALA A 561 -11.19 -1.90 -25.79
C ALA A 561 -11.96 -2.38 -24.54
N LYS A 562 -11.25 -2.74 -23.47
CA LYS A 562 -11.84 -3.18 -22.18
C LYS A 562 -12.55 -2.07 -21.39
N VAL A 563 -12.27 -0.81 -21.67
CA VAL A 563 -12.95 0.32 -21.03
C VAL A 563 -14.02 0.96 -21.93
N LYS A 564 -14.37 0.26 -23.04
CA LYS A 564 -15.44 0.72 -23.92
C LYS A 564 -16.77 0.70 -23.18
N ASP A 565 -17.36 1.86 -23.02
CA ASP A 565 -18.64 2.13 -22.39
C ASP A 565 -19.54 2.82 -23.41
N THR A 566 -20.62 2.15 -23.81
CA THR A 566 -21.45 2.63 -24.95
C THR A 566 -22.46 3.68 -24.52
N ASP A 567 -22.97 3.62 -23.29
CA ASP A 567 -24.01 4.56 -22.81
C ASP A 567 -23.47 5.61 -21.83
N GLY A 568 -22.20 5.48 -21.41
CA GLY A 568 -21.50 6.50 -20.63
C GLY A 568 -21.84 6.52 -19.16
N ASP A 569 -22.19 5.38 -18.58
CA ASP A 569 -22.53 5.26 -17.15
C ASP A 569 -21.36 4.85 -16.25
N GLY A 570 -20.18 4.65 -16.85
CA GLY A 570 -18.92 4.33 -16.19
C GLY A 570 -18.63 2.83 -16.07
N MET A 571 -19.55 1.99 -16.54
CA MET A 571 -19.33 0.55 -16.63
C MET A 571 -19.03 0.15 -18.08
N PRO A 572 -18.00 -0.64 -18.36
CA PRO A 572 -17.74 -1.07 -19.73
C PRO A 572 -18.75 -2.14 -20.18
N ASP A 573 -19.04 -2.13 -21.49
CA ASP A 573 -19.99 -3.03 -22.16
C ASP A 573 -19.81 -4.52 -21.75
N TRP A 574 -18.55 -4.98 -21.58
CA TRP A 574 -18.27 -6.38 -21.21
C TRP A 574 -18.75 -6.72 -19.80
N PHE A 575 -18.61 -5.78 -18.85
CA PHE A 575 -19.06 -5.99 -17.47
C PHE A 575 -20.57 -6.05 -17.39
N GLU A 576 -21.25 -5.14 -18.08
CA GLU A 576 -22.70 -5.11 -18.14
C GLU A 576 -23.28 -6.39 -18.77
N ASN A 577 -22.73 -6.80 -19.93
CA ASN A 577 -23.12 -8.06 -20.58
C ASN A 577 -22.90 -9.27 -19.66
N ARG A 578 -21.79 -9.31 -18.91
CA ARG A 578 -21.48 -10.40 -17.99
C ARG A 578 -22.49 -10.49 -16.85
N PHE A 579 -22.92 -9.37 -16.32
CA PHE A 579 -23.78 -9.30 -15.12
C PHE A 579 -25.25 -9.00 -15.43
N GLY A 580 -25.69 -9.14 -16.69
CA GLY A 580 -27.07 -9.01 -17.11
C GLY A 580 -27.62 -7.58 -17.01
N LEU A 581 -26.75 -6.58 -17.14
CA LEU A 581 -27.07 -5.17 -17.31
C LEU A 581 -27.22 -4.84 -18.80
N ASP A 582 -27.64 -3.63 -19.13
CA ASP A 582 -27.93 -3.22 -20.52
C ASP A 582 -26.93 -2.13 -20.99
N PRO A 583 -25.93 -2.46 -21.84
CA PRO A 583 -24.90 -1.51 -22.31
C PRO A 583 -25.44 -0.33 -23.14
N SER A 584 -26.76 -0.19 -23.28
CA SER A 584 -27.42 0.93 -23.97
C SER A 584 -28.24 1.78 -23.01
N LYS A 585 -28.17 1.55 -21.69
CA LYS A 585 -29.08 2.13 -20.72
C LYS A 585 -28.36 2.75 -19.52
N ALA A 586 -27.77 3.90 -19.67
CA ALA A 586 -27.00 4.62 -18.65
C ALA A 586 -27.67 4.76 -17.26
N SER A 587 -28.96 4.46 -17.11
CA SER A 587 -29.63 4.55 -15.81
C SER A 587 -29.38 3.38 -14.89
N ASP A 588 -28.84 2.27 -15.38
CA ASP A 588 -28.58 1.11 -14.54
C ASP A 588 -27.24 1.19 -13.81
N GLY A 589 -26.32 2.07 -14.23
CA GLY A 589 -25.10 2.39 -13.45
C GLY A 589 -25.40 2.88 -12.04
N ASN A 590 -26.42 3.69 -11.87
CA ASN A 590 -26.89 4.16 -10.57
C ASN A 590 -27.91 3.23 -9.89
N ALA A 591 -28.36 2.18 -10.57
CA ALA A 591 -29.16 1.14 -9.93
C ALA A 591 -28.32 0.35 -8.91
N LYS A 592 -28.97 -0.43 -8.07
CA LYS A 592 -28.31 -1.22 -7.01
C LYS A 592 -28.70 -2.70 -7.11
N THR A 593 -28.76 -3.20 -8.33
CA THR A 593 -29.26 -4.55 -8.60
C THR A 593 -28.21 -5.64 -8.38
N LEU A 594 -26.93 -5.29 -8.45
CA LEU A 594 -25.82 -6.22 -8.23
C LEU A 594 -25.49 -6.42 -6.73
N ASP A 595 -25.80 -5.46 -5.86
CA ASP A 595 -25.66 -5.63 -4.42
C ASP A 595 -26.98 -6.13 -3.81
N PRO A 596 -27.05 -7.38 -3.26
CA PRO A 596 -28.28 -7.92 -2.67
C PRO A 596 -28.78 -7.12 -1.46
N HIS A 597 -27.94 -6.31 -0.85
CA HIS A 597 -28.30 -5.41 0.24
C HIS A 597 -28.64 -3.99 -0.23
N ALA A 598 -28.57 -3.73 -1.54
CA ALA A 598 -28.85 -2.43 -2.16
C ALA A 598 -28.08 -1.25 -1.51
N ARG A 599 -26.87 -1.49 -1.07
CA ARG A 599 -25.96 -0.48 -0.48
C ARG A 599 -25.24 0.30 -1.58
N TYR A 600 -24.62 -0.42 -2.50
CA TYR A 600 -23.77 0.12 -3.56
C TYR A 600 -24.50 0.17 -4.89
N THR A 601 -24.16 1.17 -5.71
CA THR A 601 -24.61 1.25 -7.10
C THR A 601 -23.90 0.19 -7.95
N ASN A 602 -24.46 -0.15 -9.12
CA ASN A 602 -23.83 -1.10 -10.02
C ASN A 602 -22.44 -0.60 -10.48
N LEU A 603 -22.29 0.71 -10.69
CA LEU A 603 -20.96 1.33 -10.94
C LEU A 603 -19.98 1.10 -9.78
N GLU A 604 -20.42 1.25 -8.52
CA GLU A 604 -19.56 0.96 -7.37
C GLU A 604 -19.21 -0.52 -7.28
N MET A 605 -20.13 -1.41 -7.65
CA MET A 605 -19.86 -2.85 -7.73
C MET A 605 -18.85 -3.16 -8.84
N TYR A 606 -18.95 -2.52 -10.01
CA TYR A 606 -17.91 -2.61 -11.05
C TYR A 606 -16.54 -2.14 -10.55
N MET A 607 -16.49 -0.97 -9.94
CA MET A 607 -15.24 -0.43 -9.39
C MET A 607 -14.63 -1.36 -8.33
N HIS A 608 -15.46 -1.98 -7.49
CA HIS A 608 -15.00 -2.99 -6.54
C HIS A 608 -14.51 -4.26 -7.24
N TYR A 609 -15.22 -4.73 -8.25
CA TYR A 609 -14.84 -5.92 -9.02
C TYR A 609 -13.42 -5.85 -9.57
N LEU A 610 -12.97 -4.67 -10.01
CA LEU A 610 -11.61 -4.47 -10.52
C LEU A 610 -10.52 -4.70 -9.47
N VAL A 611 -10.81 -4.50 -8.20
CA VAL A 611 -9.82 -4.51 -7.10
C VAL A 611 -10.14 -5.52 -6.00
N ARG A 612 -11.17 -6.36 -6.18
CA ARG A 612 -11.66 -7.29 -5.16
C ARG A 612 -10.58 -8.22 -4.62
N ASP A 613 -9.72 -8.73 -5.52
CA ASP A 613 -8.66 -9.67 -5.15
C ASP A 613 -7.61 -9.01 -4.24
N ILE A 614 -7.35 -7.70 -4.46
CA ILE A 614 -6.47 -6.90 -3.59
C ILE A 614 -7.13 -6.73 -2.23
N ILE A 615 -8.40 -6.28 -2.22
CA ILE A 615 -9.16 -6.00 -0.99
C ILE A 615 -9.33 -7.25 -0.12
N ASP A 616 -9.59 -8.40 -0.73
CA ASP A 616 -9.70 -9.67 -0.01
C ASP A 616 -8.34 -10.12 0.56
N SER A 617 -7.31 -10.09 -0.27
CA SER A 617 -5.97 -10.55 0.11
C SER A 617 -5.29 -9.68 1.17
N GLN A 618 -5.48 -8.37 1.13
CA GLN A 618 -4.83 -7.44 2.06
C GLN A 618 -5.33 -7.57 3.51
N ASN A 619 -6.51 -8.13 3.73
CA ASN A 619 -7.11 -8.29 5.05
C ASN A 619 -6.77 -9.63 5.72
N VAL A 620 -6.07 -10.52 5.01
CA VAL A 620 -5.75 -11.86 5.51
C VAL A 620 -4.86 -11.79 6.75
N GLY A 621 -5.31 -12.44 7.83
CA GLY A 621 -4.58 -12.51 9.10
C GLY A 621 -4.72 -11.27 9.99
N GLY A 622 -5.53 -10.30 9.60
CA GLY A 622 -5.88 -9.14 10.43
C GLY A 622 -7.12 -9.39 11.30
N GLU A 623 -7.22 -8.64 12.39
CA GLU A 623 -8.40 -8.59 13.23
C GLU A 623 -9.18 -7.30 12.92
N TYR A 624 -10.38 -7.43 12.39
CA TYR A 624 -11.26 -6.29 12.18
C TYR A 624 -12.02 -5.97 13.47
N ALA A 625 -11.79 -4.80 14.00
CA ALA A 625 -12.37 -4.39 15.27
C ALA A 625 -12.75 -2.91 15.29
N GLU A 626 -13.72 -2.59 16.14
CA GLU A 626 -14.10 -1.20 16.41
C GLU A 626 -12.97 -0.45 17.13
N LEU A 627 -12.69 0.77 16.69
CA LEU A 627 -11.76 1.69 17.33
C LEU A 627 -12.41 2.31 18.60
N LYS A 628 -12.31 1.58 19.71
CA LYS A 628 -12.89 1.96 21.02
C LYS A 628 -11.82 2.47 21.97
#